data_471280c8f1f0a54704ccfe656331bec4
#
_entry.id   471280c8f1f0a54704ccfe656331bec4
#
_cell.length_a   1.000
_cell.length_b   1.000
_cell.length_c   1.000
_cell.angle_alpha   90.00
_cell.angle_beta   90.00
_cell.angle_gamma   90.00
#
_symmetry.space_group_name_H-M   'P 1'
#
loop_
_entity.id
_entity.type
_entity.pdbx_description
1 polymer ?
#
loop_
_entity_poly.entity_id
_entity_poly.type
_entity_poly.pdbx_seq_one_letter_code
_entity_poly.pdbx_strand_id
1 'polypeptide(L)'
;LGIDPMLLRDRQDEAIAVIRRLLAGERFTYQCDWFNLYDAKLQLLPVRGEIPQTVASMVSPSGMTLAGKYGMGILSIGSMSTAGLAALPLQWSFAEESAAKHGQVMDRSNWRVLMNWHIAETKEQARAEALQGLHRWHSEYTVGTLQRVGVEAWDTPEETLDQLTAAGGVLIGTPDDLIAAIRDMYELAGGFGTVVGFVNDFAHPEAITRSWDMVARYVLPEVNGMLNDFRESNTFVRENREYFERAGQAILAKINENERAAAALLEVPTGGSAISPHSNHTA
;
A
#
# COMPACT_ATOMS: atom_id res chain seq x y z
N LEU A 1 -24.50 -5.22 21.84
CA LEU A 1 -23.37 -5.13 22.78
C LEU A 1 -23.66 -4.21 23.98
N GLY A 2 -24.78 -3.49 23.97
CA GLY A 2 -25.21 -2.63 25.09
C GLY A 2 -24.37 -1.37 25.34
N ILE A 3 -23.53 -1.00 24.36
CA ILE A 3 -22.72 0.21 24.43
C ILE A 3 -23.37 1.29 23.55
N ASP A 4 -23.57 2.48 24.11
CA ASP A 4 -24.05 3.64 23.36
C ASP A 4 -22.99 4.12 22.37
N PRO A 5 -23.25 4.10 21.07
CA PRO A 5 -22.29 4.55 20.04
C PRO A 5 -21.86 6.02 20.21
N MET A 6 -22.67 6.86 20.82
CA MET A 6 -22.35 8.28 21.05
C MET A 6 -21.18 8.47 22.03
N LEU A 7 -20.98 7.51 22.94
CA LEU A 7 -19.92 7.56 23.96
C LEU A 7 -18.60 6.90 23.49
N LEU A 8 -18.60 6.24 22.34
CA LEU A 8 -17.46 5.42 21.92
C LEU A 8 -16.17 6.21 21.75
N ARG A 9 -16.24 7.44 21.25
CA ARG A 9 -15.05 8.28 21.02
C ARG A 9 -14.40 8.74 22.30
N ASP A 10 -15.18 9.19 23.25
CA ASP A 10 -14.69 9.63 24.56
C ASP A 10 -14.11 8.46 25.35
N ARG A 11 -14.80 7.32 25.33
CA ARG A 11 -14.29 6.07 25.93
C ARG A 11 -13.04 5.54 25.26
N GLN A 12 -12.93 5.68 23.96
CA GLN A 12 -11.70 5.30 23.23
C GLN A 12 -10.51 6.16 23.65
N ASP A 13 -10.69 7.48 23.77
CA ASP A 13 -9.64 8.39 24.22
C ASP A 13 -9.19 8.05 25.66
N GLU A 14 -10.15 7.88 26.57
CA GLU A 14 -9.89 7.47 27.95
C GLU A 14 -9.15 6.12 28.03
N ALA A 15 -9.62 5.13 27.27
CA ALA A 15 -8.97 3.80 27.24
C ALA A 15 -7.53 3.87 26.73
N ILE A 16 -7.27 4.63 25.67
CA ILE A 16 -5.92 4.78 25.12
C ILE A 16 -4.99 5.43 26.14
N ALA A 17 -5.43 6.45 26.83
CA ALA A 17 -4.64 7.09 27.89
C ALA A 17 -4.22 6.07 28.97
N VAL A 18 -5.13 5.24 29.42
CA VAL A 18 -4.88 4.18 30.41
C VAL A 18 -3.98 3.08 29.86
N ILE A 19 -4.25 2.60 28.64
CA ILE A 19 -3.43 1.56 27.99
C ILE A 19 -1.98 2.02 27.82
N ARG A 20 -1.75 3.26 27.43
CA ARG A 20 -0.39 3.80 27.26
C ARG A 20 0.40 3.82 28.57
N ARG A 21 -0.24 4.19 29.69
CA ARG A 21 0.36 4.13 31.01
C ARG A 21 0.75 2.70 31.42
N LEU A 22 -0.15 1.75 31.17
CA LEU A 22 0.13 0.33 31.41
C LEU A 22 1.29 -0.17 30.55
N LEU A 23 1.34 0.18 29.27
CA LEU A 23 2.43 -0.19 28.34
C LEU A 23 3.77 0.46 28.74
N ALA A 24 3.74 1.65 29.37
CA ALA A 24 4.93 2.28 29.94
C ALA A 24 5.40 1.62 31.25
N GLY A 25 4.70 0.59 31.74
CA GLY A 25 5.05 -0.15 32.95
C GLY A 25 4.58 0.47 34.25
N GLU A 26 3.70 1.48 34.19
CA GLU A 26 3.14 2.09 35.37
C GLU A 26 2.25 1.09 36.15
N ARG A 27 2.23 1.27 37.48
CA ARG A 27 1.33 0.58 38.40
C ARG A 27 0.40 1.61 39.04
N PHE A 28 -0.91 1.49 38.82
CA PHE A 28 -1.87 2.49 39.29
C PHE A 28 -3.27 1.93 39.48
N THR A 29 -4.07 2.70 40.22
CA THR A 29 -5.52 2.55 40.31
C THR A 29 -6.18 3.61 39.44
N TYR A 30 -7.19 3.23 38.65
CA TYR A 30 -7.96 4.13 37.82
C TYR A 30 -9.45 3.74 37.88
N GLN A 31 -10.32 4.70 38.07
CA GLN A 31 -11.76 4.49 38.17
C GLN A 31 -12.49 5.46 37.25
N CYS A 32 -13.43 4.97 36.49
CA CYS A 32 -14.34 5.75 35.67
C CYS A 32 -15.74 5.12 35.66
N ASP A 33 -16.66 5.66 34.91
CA ASP A 33 -18.06 5.22 34.85
C ASP A 33 -18.29 3.87 34.17
N TRP A 34 -17.31 3.35 33.39
CA TRP A 34 -17.46 2.14 32.58
C TRP A 34 -16.40 1.06 32.83
N PHE A 35 -15.29 1.35 33.53
CA PHE A 35 -14.36 0.33 34.05
C PHE A 35 -13.60 0.81 35.29
N ASN A 36 -13.07 -0.15 36.03
CA ASN A 36 -12.21 0.11 37.18
C ASN A 36 -10.96 -0.76 37.12
N LEU A 37 -9.81 -0.17 37.41
CA LEU A 37 -8.53 -0.85 37.59
C LEU A 37 -8.08 -0.65 39.02
N TYR A 38 -7.70 -1.71 39.69
CA TYR A 38 -7.19 -1.67 41.08
C TYR A 38 -5.76 -2.18 41.10
N ASP A 39 -4.81 -1.30 41.44
CA ASP A 39 -3.38 -1.64 41.55
C ASP A 39 -2.86 -2.40 40.30
N ALA A 40 -3.32 -1.96 39.12
CA ALA A 40 -3.08 -2.63 37.86
C ALA A 40 -1.68 -2.37 37.33
N LYS A 41 -1.04 -3.42 36.82
CA LYS A 41 0.24 -3.39 36.13
C LYS A 41 0.29 -4.50 35.10
N LEU A 42 0.93 -4.25 33.95
CA LEU A 42 1.23 -5.32 32.99
C LEU A 42 2.30 -6.24 33.57
N GLN A 43 2.08 -7.55 33.45
CA GLN A 43 3.06 -8.57 33.86
C GLN A 43 4.24 -8.63 32.90
N LEU A 44 3.97 -8.44 31.60
CA LEU A 44 4.96 -8.42 30.53
C LEU A 44 4.94 -7.05 29.85
N LEU A 45 6.09 -6.42 29.78
CA LEU A 45 6.27 -5.16 29.07
C LEU A 45 6.73 -5.41 27.62
N PRO A 46 6.52 -4.47 26.71
CA PRO A 46 7.02 -4.55 25.35
C PRO A 46 8.55 -4.75 25.35
N VAL A 47 9.03 -5.73 24.56
CA VAL A 47 10.48 -6.06 24.48
C VAL A 47 11.33 -4.88 24.01
N ARG A 48 10.76 -4.01 23.16
CA ARG A 48 11.44 -2.80 22.63
C ARG A 48 11.08 -1.53 23.40
N GLY A 49 10.47 -1.63 24.58
CA GLY A 49 10.04 -0.49 25.38
C GLY A 49 8.72 0.13 24.94
N GLU A 50 8.25 -0.14 23.72
CA GLU A 50 7.00 0.36 23.18
C GLU A 50 6.32 -0.63 22.21
N ILE A 51 5.03 -0.47 22.04
CA ILE A 51 4.26 -1.12 20.98
C ILE A 51 3.70 -0.03 20.07
N PRO A 52 4.00 -0.03 18.76
CA PRO A 52 3.40 0.91 17.83
C PRO A 52 1.87 0.77 17.83
N GLN A 53 1.18 1.86 18.03
CA GLN A 53 -0.28 1.91 18.05
C GLN A 53 -0.79 2.61 16.80
N THR A 54 -1.89 2.12 16.25
CA THR A 54 -2.50 2.68 15.04
C THR A 54 -3.99 2.89 15.27
N VAL A 55 -4.48 4.06 14.90
CA VAL A 55 -5.90 4.40 14.93
C VAL A 55 -6.50 4.24 13.54
N ALA A 56 -7.65 3.57 13.45
CA ALA A 56 -8.44 3.57 12.22
C ALA A 56 -9.17 4.92 12.06
N SER A 57 -9.10 5.48 10.85
CA SER A 57 -9.77 6.71 10.49
C SER A 57 -10.62 6.52 9.23
N MET A 58 -11.83 7.05 9.26
CA MET A 58 -12.69 7.13 8.08
C MET A 58 -12.70 8.58 7.54
N VAL A 59 -13.86 9.16 7.40
CA VAL A 59 -14.03 10.54 6.92
C VAL A 59 -14.05 11.56 8.06
N SER A 60 -14.48 11.15 9.27
CA SER A 60 -14.57 12.05 10.41
C SER A 60 -13.18 12.40 10.97
N PRO A 61 -12.98 13.60 11.53
CA PRO A 61 -11.69 14.04 12.05
C PRO A 61 -11.23 13.28 13.31
N SER A 62 -12.15 12.58 14.00
CA SER A 62 -11.91 12.04 15.34
C SER A 62 -10.73 11.04 15.40
N GLY A 63 -10.62 10.14 14.45
CA GLY A 63 -9.49 9.20 14.40
C GLY A 63 -8.15 9.91 14.20
N MET A 64 -8.11 10.88 13.31
CA MET A 64 -6.92 11.70 13.05
C MET A 64 -6.52 12.55 14.26
N THR A 65 -7.50 13.22 14.89
CA THR A 65 -7.30 14.00 16.10
C THR A 65 -6.75 13.14 17.24
N LEU A 66 -7.30 11.95 17.42
CA LEU A 66 -6.84 11.00 18.43
C LEU A 66 -5.41 10.51 18.15
N ALA A 67 -5.10 10.19 16.89
CA ALA A 67 -3.75 9.82 16.49
C ALA A 67 -2.75 10.94 16.79
N GLY A 68 -3.09 12.18 16.43
CA GLY A 68 -2.27 13.35 16.74
C GLY A 68 -2.06 13.57 18.24
N LYS A 69 -3.11 13.44 19.04
CA LYS A 69 -3.03 13.60 20.51
C LYS A 69 -1.96 12.71 21.15
N TYR A 70 -1.80 11.50 20.63
CA TYR A 70 -0.90 10.50 21.22
C TYR A 70 0.31 10.14 20.34
N GLY A 71 0.51 10.80 19.20
CA GLY A 71 1.61 10.48 18.29
C GLY A 71 1.50 9.07 17.71
N MET A 72 0.28 8.61 17.41
CA MET A 72 0.03 7.24 16.94
C MET A 72 0.04 7.17 15.41
N GLY A 73 0.27 5.98 14.86
CA GLY A 73 0.09 5.69 13.45
C GLY A 73 -1.40 5.76 13.04
N ILE A 74 -1.65 5.89 11.75
CA ILE A 74 -3.00 6.02 11.19
C ILE A 74 -3.23 4.92 10.15
N LEU A 75 -4.44 4.36 10.14
CA LEU A 75 -4.99 3.54 9.07
C LEU A 75 -6.22 4.23 8.50
N SER A 76 -6.09 4.84 7.33
CA SER A 76 -7.22 5.45 6.62
C SER A 76 -8.00 4.38 5.87
N ILE A 77 -9.18 4.05 6.39
CA ILE A 77 -10.11 3.10 5.79
C ILE A 77 -11.18 3.79 4.92
N GLY A 78 -11.32 5.11 5.03
CA GLY A 78 -12.20 5.91 4.19
C GLY A 78 -11.73 6.07 2.74
N SER A 79 -10.45 5.80 2.47
CA SER A 79 -9.84 5.87 1.14
C SER A 79 -10.45 4.92 0.09
N MET A 80 -11.31 4.00 0.52
CA MET A 80 -12.11 3.15 -0.37
C MET A 80 -13.38 3.83 -0.90
N SER A 81 -13.42 5.15 -0.96
CA SER A 81 -14.51 5.91 -1.55
C SER A 81 -13.99 7.23 -2.11
N THR A 82 -14.63 7.78 -3.14
CA THR A 82 -14.26 9.07 -3.73
C THR A 82 -14.20 10.19 -2.70
N ALA A 83 -15.21 10.27 -1.82
CA ALA A 83 -15.25 11.27 -0.76
C ALA A 83 -14.11 11.10 0.26
N GLY A 84 -13.80 9.85 0.62
CA GLY A 84 -12.71 9.54 1.54
C GLY A 84 -11.33 9.82 0.93
N LEU A 85 -11.13 9.51 -0.35
CA LEU A 85 -9.90 9.85 -1.07
C LEU A 85 -9.69 11.37 -1.10
N ALA A 86 -10.71 12.12 -1.52
CA ALA A 86 -10.64 13.59 -1.57
C ALA A 86 -10.40 14.24 -0.19
N ALA A 87 -10.79 13.56 0.88
CA ALA A 87 -10.61 14.06 2.25
C ALA A 87 -9.22 13.78 2.84
N LEU A 88 -8.39 12.92 2.24
CA LEU A 88 -7.09 12.51 2.81
C LEU A 88 -6.19 13.71 3.20
N PRO A 89 -5.98 14.74 2.34
CA PRO A 89 -5.14 15.87 2.72
C PRO A 89 -5.68 16.65 3.93
N LEU A 90 -7.00 16.87 3.97
CA LEU A 90 -7.66 17.55 5.08
C LEU A 90 -7.60 16.68 6.36
N GLN A 91 -7.77 15.38 6.24
CA GLN A 91 -7.67 14.47 7.38
C GLN A 91 -6.28 14.54 8.03
N TRP A 92 -5.23 14.55 7.24
CA TRP A 92 -3.86 14.66 7.76
C TRP A 92 -3.66 15.95 8.56
N SER A 93 -4.20 17.09 8.12
CA SER A 93 -4.08 18.36 8.85
C SER A 93 -4.68 18.29 10.26
N PHE A 94 -5.77 17.54 10.47
CA PHE A 94 -6.33 17.33 11.81
C PHE A 94 -5.38 16.58 12.74
N ALA A 95 -4.62 15.62 12.21
CA ALA A 95 -3.61 14.91 12.99
C ALA A 95 -2.44 15.83 13.37
N GLU A 96 -1.95 16.62 12.41
CA GLU A 96 -0.86 17.60 12.66
C GLU A 96 -1.28 18.69 13.66
N GLU A 97 -2.47 19.25 13.51
CA GLU A 97 -3.00 20.26 14.44
C GLU A 97 -3.16 19.70 15.86
N SER A 98 -3.66 18.48 15.98
CA SER A 98 -3.79 17.82 17.29
C SER A 98 -2.42 17.49 17.88
N ALA A 99 -1.49 17.02 17.09
CA ALA A 99 -0.13 16.72 17.53
C ALA A 99 0.56 17.98 18.08
N ALA A 100 0.48 19.09 17.35
CA ALA A 100 1.04 20.36 17.80
C ALA A 100 0.49 20.83 19.15
N LYS A 101 -0.84 20.66 19.39
CA LYS A 101 -1.49 20.99 20.66
C LYS A 101 -1.03 20.13 21.84
N HIS A 102 -0.56 18.90 21.57
CA HIS A 102 -0.19 17.91 22.59
C HIS A 102 1.33 17.64 22.65
N GLY A 103 2.14 18.44 21.95
CA GLY A 103 3.59 18.27 21.94
C GLY A 103 4.07 16.99 21.25
N GLN A 104 3.28 16.47 20.30
CA GLN A 104 3.60 15.30 19.50
C GLN A 104 4.06 15.71 18.09
N VAL A 105 4.68 14.79 17.38
CA VAL A 105 5.07 14.94 15.98
C VAL A 105 4.42 13.80 15.18
N MET A 106 3.76 14.13 14.08
CA MET A 106 3.21 13.15 13.16
C MET A 106 4.22 12.81 12.07
N ASP A 107 4.36 11.51 11.79
CA ASP A 107 5.22 10.98 10.76
C ASP A 107 4.38 10.26 9.70
N ARG A 108 4.43 10.78 8.46
CA ARG A 108 3.71 10.20 7.31
C ARG A 108 4.15 8.77 6.99
N SER A 109 5.34 8.34 7.37
CA SER A 109 5.78 6.95 7.23
C SER A 109 4.92 5.97 8.03
N ASN A 110 4.27 6.45 9.10
CA ASN A 110 3.33 5.71 9.93
C ASN A 110 1.86 5.85 9.48
N TRP A 111 1.62 6.50 8.36
CA TRP A 111 0.31 6.61 7.75
C TRP A 111 0.08 5.46 6.75
N ARG A 112 -0.94 4.67 7.01
CA ARG A 112 -1.38 3.54 6.18
C ARG A 112 -2.68 3.90 5.50
N VAL A 113 -2.76 3.67 4.20
CA VAL A 113 -3.96 3.95 3.39
C VAL A 113 -4.48 2.65 2.81
N LEU A 114 -5.76 2.35 3.05
CA LEU A 114 -6.38 1.12 2.61
C LEU A 114 -6.83 1.21 1.16
N MET A 115 -6.66 0.13 0.40
CA MET A 115 -7.07 0.03 -0.99
C MET A 115 -7.60 -1.37 -1.31
N ASN A 116 -8.65 -1.43 -2.13
CA ASN A 116 -9.18 -2.68 -2.69
C ASN A 116 -8.79 -2.81 -4.15
N TRP A 117 -8.40 -4.01 -4.57
CA TRP A 117 -8.16 -4.29 -5.98
C TRP A 117 -8.42 -5.74 -6.35
N HIS A 118 -8.63 -5.96 -7.64
CA HIS A 118 -8.41 -7.22 -8.32
C HIS A 118 -7.76 -6.92 -9.68
N ILE A 119 -6.59 -7.49 -9.95
CA ILE A 119 -5.84 -7.26 -11.18
C ILE A 119 -5.59 -8.58 -11.92
N ALA A 120 -5.55 -8.47 -13.25
CA ALA A 120 -5.23 -9.56 -14.16
C ALA A 120 -4.33 -9.06 -15.32
N GLU A 121 -3.99 -9.93 -16.25
CA GLU A 121 -3.17 -9.57 -17.42
C GLU A 121 -3.86 -8.53 -18.31
N THR A 122 -5.20 -8.56 -18.38
CA THR A 122 -6.01 -7.57 -19.11
C THR A 122 -7.17 -7.06 -18.27
N LYS A 123 -7.68 -5.88 -18.61
CA LYS A 123 -8.86 -5.28 -17.95
C LYS A 123 -10.11 -6.14 -18.13
N GLU A 124 -10.29 -6.72 -19.29
CA GLU A 124 -11.42 -7.58 -19.62
C GLU A 124 -11.41 -8.83 -18.73
N GLN A 125 -10.24 -9.44 -18.56
CA GLN A 125 -10.07 -10.58 -17.67
C GLN A 125 -10.34 -10.21 -16.21
N ALA A 126 -9.75 -9.13 -15.71
CA ALA A 126 -9.97 -8.66 -14.34
C ALA A 126 -11.46 -8.40 -14.05
N ARG A 127 -12.16 -7.77 -15.01
CA ARG A 127 -13.61 -7.53 -14.92
C ARG A 127 -14.41 -8.84 -14.88
N ALA A 128 -14.12 -9.76 -15.79
CA ALA A 128 -14.81 -11.04 -15.84
C ALA A 128 -14.63 -11.87 -14.57
N GLU A 129 -13.42 -11.87 -14.02
CA GLU A 129 -13.09 -12.61 -12.80
C GLU A 129 -13.76 -12.00 -11.54
N ALA A 130 -13.81 -10.67 -11.43
CA ALA A 130 -14.34 -9.99 -10.25
C ALA A 130 -15.87 -9.80 -10.26
N LEU A 131 -16.52 -9.88 -11.44
CA LEU A 131 -17.90 -9.46 -11.66
C LEU A 131 -18.89 -10.01 -10.62
N GLN A 132 -18.96 -11.32 -10.51
CA GLN A 132 -19.95 -11.99 -9.65
C GLN A 132 -19.60 -11.89 -8.17
N GLY A 133 -18.32 -12.02 -7.82
CA GLY A 133 -17.88 -11.97 -6.44
C GLY A 133 -17.99 -10.57 -5.85
N LEU A 134 -17.66 -9.53 -6.63
CA LEU A 134 -17.80 -8.15 -6.19
C LEU A 134 -19.27 -7.77 -5.94
N HIS A 135 -20.18 -8.19 -6.85
CA HIS A 135 -21.62 -7.98 -6.67
C HIS A 135 -22.14 -8.69 -5.41
N ARG A 136 -21.78 -9.96 -5.21
CA ARG A 136 -22.14 -10.71 -4.01
C ARG A 136 -21.61 -10.03 -2.75
N TRP A 137 -20.33 -9.64 -2.71
CA TRP A 137 -19.73 -8.94 -1.58
C TRP A 137 -20.46 -7.62 -1.28
N HIS A 138 -20.81 -6.87 -2.30
CA HIS A 138 -21.51 -5.60 -2.12
C HIS A 138 -22.95 -5.83 -1.63
N SER A 139 -23.74 -6.66 -2.33
CA SER A 139 -25.16 -6.85 -2.05
C SER A 139 -25.43 -7.60 -0.74
N GLU A 140 -24.70 -8.72 -0.50
CA GLU A 140 -24.94 -9.55 0.68
C GLU A 140 -24.25 -9.02 1.92
N TYR A 141 -23.00 -8.57 1.81
CA TYR A 141 -22.24 -8.13 2.97
C TYR A 141 -22.39 -6.63 3.24
N THR A 142 -22.09 -5.77 2.27
CA THR A 142 -22.09 -4.32 2.52
C THR A 142 -23.48 -3.77 2.71
N VAL A 143 -24.44 -4.14 1.86
CA VAL A 143 -25.82 -3.69 1.94
C VAL A 143 -26.62 -4.57 2.89
N GLY A 144 -26.62 -5.89 2.70
CA GLY A 144 -27.48 -6.82 3.44
C GLY A 144 -27.05 -7.01 4.89
N THR A 145 -25.77 -7.24 5.17
CA THR A 145 -25.28 -7.55 6.52
C THR A 145 -24.90 -6.30 7.30
N LEU A 146 -24.06 -5.42 6.73
CA LEU A 146 -23.60 -4.22 7.42
C LEU A 146 -24.66 -3.11 7.45
N GLN A 147 -25.61 -3.13 6.54
CA GLN A 147 -26.69 -2.13 6.43
C GLN A 147 -26.15 -0.69 6.51
N ARG A 148 -25.04 -0.43 5.78
CA ARG A 148 -24.35 0.87 5.84
C ARG A 148 -25.26 1.97 5.30
N VAL A 149 -25.46 3.00 6.10
CA VAL A 149 -26.26 4.16 5.70
C VAL A 149 -25.61 4.88 4.51
N GLY A 150 -26.41 5.19 3.48
CA GLY A 150 -25.96 5.91 2.30
C GLY A 150 -25.21 5.04 1.28
N VAL A 151 -25.25 3.72 1.43
CA VAL A 151 -24.74 2.77 0.43
C VAL A 151 -25.91 2.30 -0.42
N GLU A 152 -25.78 2.51 -1.74
CA GLU A 152 -26.79 2.09 -2.70
C GLU A 152 -26.64 0.60 -3.02
N ALA A 153 -27.76 -0.07 -3.27
CA ALA A 153 -27.82 -1.41 -3.84
C ALA A 153 -28.07 -1.30 -5.35
N TRP A 154 -27.38 -2.14 -6.13
CA TRP A 154 -27.58 -2.25 -7.56
C TRP A 154 -28.03 -3.65 -7.93
N ASP A 155 -28.90 -3.74 -8.94
CA ASP A 155 -29.60 -4.99 -9.28
C ASP A 155 -28.72 -5.95 -10.10
N THR A 156 -27.73 -5.43 -10.82
CA THR A 156 -26.89 -6.25 -11.70
C THR A 156 -25.42 -6.24 -11.29
N PRO A 157 -24.69 -7.33 -11.54
CA PRO A 157 -23.25 -7.38 -11.31
C PRO A 157 -22.46 -6.32 -12.09
N GLU A 158 -22.85 -6.05 -13.33
CA GLU A 158 -22.22 -5.07 -14.21
C GLU A 158 -22.37 -3.66 -13.64
N GLU A 159 -23.57 -3.29 -13.22
CA GLU A 159 -23.83 -2.00 -12.59
C GLU A 159 -23.05 -1.84 -11.29
N THR A 160 -23.07 -2.86 -10.45
CA THR A 160 -22.30 -2.85 -9.19
C THR A 160 -20.80 -2.62 -9.44
N LEU A 161 -20.22 -3.34 -10.41
CA LEU A 161 -18.80 -3.22 -10.73
C LEU A 161 -18.48 -1.83 -11.27
N ASP A 162 -19.29 -1.32 -12.21
CA ASP A 162 -19.09 -0.01 -12.82
C ASP A 162 -19.20 1.13 -11.78
N GLN A 163 -20.21 1.09 -10.92
CA GLN A 163 -20.42 2.10 -9.88
C GLN A 163 -19.33 2.08 -8.83
N LEU A 164 -18.94 0.91 -8.31
CA LEU A 164 -17.87 0.80 -7.32
C LEU A 164 -16.51 1.21 -7.87
N THR A 165 -16.23 0.88 -9.13
CA THR A 165 -14.99 1.30 -9.80
C THR A 165 -14.98 2.81 -10.03
N ALA A 166 -16.08 3.39 -10.53
CA ALA A 166 -16.21 4.83 -10.72
C ALA A 166 -16.13 5.63 -9.42
N ALA A 167 -16.64 5.07 -8.33
CA ALA A 167 -16.55 5.66 -6.99
C ALA A 167 -15.17 5.50 -6.31
N GLY A 168 -14.21 4.81 -6.95
CA GLY A 168 -12.89 4.54 -6.35
C GLY A 168 -12.93 3.55 -5.19
N GLY A 169 -14.04 2.81 -5.01
CA GLY A 169 -14.20 1.81 -3.95
C GLY A 169 -13.37 0.55 -4.17
N VAL A 170 -13.07 0.25 -5.42
CA VAL A 170 -12.24 -0.87 -5.84
C VAL A 170 -11.55 -0.54 -7.16
N LEU A 171 -10.31 -1.02 -7.32
CA LEU A 171 -9.62 -1.00 -8.62
C LEU A 171 -9.75 -2.38 -9.27
N ILE A 172 -10.30 -2.43 -10.48
CA ILE A 172 -10.38 -3.63 -11.32
C ILE A 172 -9.62 -3.33 -12.61
N GLY A 173 -8.47 -3.97 -12.82
CA GLY A 173 -7.60 -3.61 -13.94
C GLY A 173 -6.34 -4.46 -14.07
N THR A 174 -5.28 -3.82 -14.54
CA THR A 174 -3.96 -4.41 -14.75
C THR A 174 -2.96 -3.96 -13.67
N PRO A 175 -1.75 -4.55 -13.60
CA PRO A 175 -0.68 -4.03 -12.74
C PRO A 175 -0.38 -2.55 -12.97
N ASP A 176 -0.36 -2.09 -14.22
CA ASP A 176 -0.08 -0.69 -14.55
C ASP A 176 -1.17 0.25 -14.03
N ASP A 177 -2.45 -0.16 -14.10
CA ASP A 177 -3.55 0.60 -13.52
C ASP A 177 -3.41 0.72 -11.99
N LEU A 178 -2.98 -0.34 -11.32
CA LEU A 178 -2.77 -0.31 -9.87
C LEU A 178 -1.57 0.57 -9.48
N ILE A 179 -0.47 0.52 -10.24
CA ILE A 179 0.69 1.40 -10.04
C ILE A 179 0.27 2.87 -10.18
N ALA A 180 -0.46 3.19 -11.25
CA ALA A 180 -0.96 4.55 -11.47
C ALA A 180 -1.85 5.03 -10.32
N ALA A 181 -2.84 4.21 -9.91
CA ALA A 181 -3.75 4.54 -8.83
C ALA A 181 -3.04 4.75 -7.47
N ILE A 182 -2.00 3.95 -7.18
CA ILE A 182 -1.20 4.13 -5.96
C ILE A 182 -0.43 5.45 -6.02
N ARG A 183 0.15 5.80 -7.15
CA ARG A 183 0.89 7.07 -7.34
C ARG A 183 -0.04 8.27 -7.21
N ASP A 184 -1.18 8.24 -7.89
CA ASP A 184 -2.18 9.32 -7.83
C ASP A 184 -2.68 9.53 -6.39
N MET A 185 -2.95 8.46 -5.68
CA MET A 185 -3.34 8.51 -4.27
C MET A 185 -2.22 9.05 -3.37
N TYR A 186 -0.98 8.68 -3.63
CA TYR A 186 0.18 9.17 -2.90
C TYR A 186 0.37 10.69 -3.10
N GLU A 187 0.26 11.16 -4.32
CA GLU A 187 0.35 12.59 -4.66
C GLU A 187 -0.82 13.38 -4.07
N LEU A 188 -2.05 12.88 -4.22
CA LEU A 188 -3.24 13.49 -3.65
C LEU A 188 -3.14 13.64 -2.13
N ALA A 189 -2.68 12.62 -1.43
CA ALA A 189 -2.53 12.64 0.02
C ALA A 189 -1.35 13.52 0.50
N GLY A 190 -0.43 13.92 -0.38
CA GLY A 190 0.83 14.56 -0.02
C GLY A 190 1.83 13.60 0.63
N GLY A 191 1.74 12.32 0.30
CA GLY A 191 2.58 11.23 0.79
C GLY A 191 2.01 10.45 1.97
N PHE A 192 2.33 9.16 2.03
CA PHE A 192 2.04 8.24 3.14
C PHE A 192 3.07 7.10 3.14
N GLY A 193 3.13 6.31 4.22
CA GLY A 193 4.16 5.26 4.35
C GLY A 193 3.78 3.93 3.73
N THR A 194 2.50 3.55 3.71
CA THR A 194 2.12 2.19 3.31
C THR A 194 0.74 2.15 2.66
N VAL A 195 0.63 1.45 1.53
CA VAL A 195 -0.65 0.96 1.02
C VAL A 195 -0.98 -0.36 1.68
N VAL A 196 -2.18 -0.50 2.22
CA VAL A 196 -2.69 -1.75 2.79
C VAL A 196 -3.72 -2.32 1.83
N GLY A 197 -3.40 -3.45 1.22
CA GLY A 197 -4.34 -4.18 0.38
C GLY A 197 -5.34 -4.98 1.22
N PHE A 198 -6.60 -4.88 0.88
CA PHE A 198 -7.63 -5.69 1.50
C PHE A 198 -7.83 -6.98 0.69
N VAL A 199 -7.68 -8.13 1.32
CA VAL A 199 -7.92 -9.42 0.66
C VAL A 199 -9.41 -9.72 0.71
N ASN A 200 -10.05 -9.69 -0.46
CA ASN A 200 -11.47 -9.96 -0.63
C ASN A 200 -11.68 -11.19 -1.54
N ASP A 201 -12.84 -11.83 -1.42
CA ASP A 201 -13.27 -12.95 -2.27
C ASP A 201 -14.04 -12.48 -3.52
N PHE A 202 -13.53 -11.44 -4.19
CA PHE A 202 -14.15 -10.89 -5.41
C PHE A 202 -14.09 -11.87 -6.58
N ALA A 203 -13.14 -12.79 -6.58
CA ALA A 203 -12.92 -13.76 -7.64
C ALA A 203 -12.68 -15.16 -7.09
N HIS A 204 -12.56 -16.14 -7.99
CA HIS A 204 -12.16 -17.50 -7.60
C HIS A 204 -10.78 -17.49 -6.89
N PRO A 205 -10.52 -18.34 -5.89
CA PRO A 205 -9.29 -18.34 -5.12
C PRO A 205 -7.99 -18.37 -5.94
N GLU A 206 -7.98 -19.09 -7.06
CA GLU A 206 -6.83 -19.12 -7.97
C GLU A 206 -6.58 -17.77 -8.65
N ALA A 207 -7.64 -17.06 -9.07
CA ALA A 207 -7.55 -15.74 -9.64
C ALA A 207 -7.09 -14.69 -8.59
N ILE A 208 -7.56 -14.81 -7.37
CA ILE A 208 -7.11 -13.98 -6.25
C ILE A 208 -5.62 -14.19 -6.00
N THR A 209 -5.17 -15.44 -5.92
CA THR A 209 -3.74 -15.78 -5.72
C THR A 209 -2.90 -15.21 -6.85
N ARG A 210 -3.33 -15.36 -8.11
CA ARG A 210 -2.64 -14.80 -9.28
C ARG A 210 -2.59 -13.27 -9.24
N SER A 211 -3.69 -12.61 -8.86
CA SER A 211 -3.73 -11.15 -8.68
C SER A 211 -2.68 -10.67 -7.68
N TRP A 212 -2.57 -11.32 -6.53
CA TRP A 212 -1.55 -10.99 -5.53
C TRP A 212 -0.11 -11.33 -5.97
N ASP A 213 0.08 -12.41 -6.72
CA ASP A 213 1.38 -12.73 -7.32
C ASP A 213 1.82 -11.64 -8.32
N MET A 214 0.89 -11.11 -9.12
CA MET A 214 1.14 -9.98 -10.00
C MET A 214 1.50 -8.70 -9.24
N VAL A 215 0.83 -8.44 -8.11
CA VAL A 215 1.22 -7.32 -7.23
C VAL A 215 2.67 -7.48 -6.76
N ALA A 216 3.05 -8.66 -6.30
CA ALA A 216 4.41 -8.92 -5.82
C ALA A 216 5.46 -8.77 -6.93
N ARG A 217 5.16 -9.22 -8.15
CA ARG A 217 6.11 -9.22 -9.27
C ARG A 217 6.23 -7.89 -10.00
N TYR A 218 5.13 -7.18 -10.18
CA TYR A 218 5.08 -6.02 -11.06
C TYR A 218 4.84 -4.72 -10.31
N VAL A 219 3.97 -4.71 -9.30
CA VAL A 219 3.56 -3.49 -8.61
C VAL A 219 4.57 -3.11 -7.53
N LEU A 220 4.90 -4.02 -6.61
CA LEU A 220 5.81 -3.72 -5.50
C LEU A 220 7.20 -3.22 -5.94
N PRO A 221 7.88 -3.84 -6.92
CA PRO A 221 9.18 -3.34 -7.37
C PRO A 221 9.11 -1.94 -7.96
N GLU A 222 8.01 -1.62 -8.63
CA GLU A 222 7.81 -0.32 -9.28
C GLU A 222 7.48 0.79 -8.28
N VAL A 223 6.52 0.56 -7.37
CA VAL A 223 6.10 1.58 -6.41
C VAL A 223 7.13 1.82 -5.31
N ASN A 224 7.95 0.83 -4.99
CA ASN A 224 9.02 0.94 -4.01
C ASN A 224 10.37 1.39 -4.63
N GLY A 225 10.41 1.70 -5.92
CA GLY A 225 11.63 2.14 -6.59
C GLY A 225 12.74 1.09 -6.68
N MET A 226 12.42 -0.20 -6.50
CA MET A 226 13.43 -1.28 -6.49
C MET A 226 14.14 -1.48 -7.83
N LEU A 227 13.58 -0.93 -8.92
CA LEU A 227 14.13 -1.02 -10.27
C LEU A 227 14.90 0.23 -10.68
N ASN A 228 14.98 1.28 -9.84
CA ASN A 228 15.58 2.55 -10.20
C ASN A 228 17.08 2.42 -10.51
N ASP A 229 17.83 1.75 -9.65
CA ASP A 229 19.28 1.55 -9.84
C ASP A 229 19.59 0.78 -11.12
N PHE A 230 18.76 -0.23 -11.46
CA PHE A 230 18.91 -0.97 -12.72
C PHE A 230 18.62 -0.10 -13.95
N ARG A 231 17.62 0.77 -13.87
CA ARG A 231 17.27 1.71 -14.94
C ARG A 231 18.35 2.76 -15.12
N GLU A 232 18.85 3.33 -14.03
CA GLU A 232 19.94 4.30 -14.04
C GLU A 232 21.21 3.69 -14.61
N SER A 233 21.56 2.48 -14.19
CA SER A 233 22.72 1.75 -14.75
C SER A 233 22.56 1.49 -16.26
N ASN A 234 21.37 1.06 -16.69
CA ASN A 234 21.10 0.86 -18.12
C ASN A 234 21.21 2.18 -18.91
N THR A 235 20.65 3.25 -18.39
CA THR A 235 20.72 4.59 -18.98
C THR A 235 22.17 5.04 -19.09
N PHE A 236 22.94 4.89 -18.01
CA PHE A 236 24.38 5.22 -18.02
C PHE A 236 25.15 4.48 -19.12
N VAL A 237 24.93 3.17 -19.26
CA VAL A 237 25.59 2.38 -20.31
C VAL A 237 25.20 2.86 -21.71
N ARG A 238 23.92 3.17 -21.93
CA ARG A 238 23.40 3.64 -23.22
C ARG A 238 23.93 5.03 -23.59
N GLU A 239 23.99 5.93 -22.62
CA GLU A 239 24.49 7.32 -22.83
C GLU A 239 26.01 7.36 -22.99
N ASN A 240 26.73 6.38 -22.44
CA ASN A 240 28.21 6.31 -22.52
C ASN A 240 28.70 5.22 -23.48
N ARG A 241 27.90 4.90 -24.48
CA ARG A 241 28.22 3.81 -25.46
C ARG A 241 29.59 3.95 -26.10
N GLU A 242 29.99 5.15 -26.53
CA GLU A 242 31.28 5.42 -27.13
C GLU A 242 32.47 5.09 -26.19
N TYR A 243 32.28 5.35 -24.88
CA TYR A 243 33.29 5.00 -23.89
C TYR A 243 33.49 3.47 -23.81
N PHE A 244 32.40 2.71 -23.78
CA PHE A 244 32.44 1.25 -23.73
C PHE A 244 32.98 0.65 -25.03
N GLU A 245 32.67 1.22 -26.18
CA GLU A 245 33.23 0.84 -27.47
C GLU A 245 34.77 1.06 -27.51
N ARG A 246 35.25 2.21 -27.03
CA ARG A 246 36.70 2.49 -26.90
C ARG A 246 37.37 1.58 -25.89
N ALA A 247 36.72 1.25 -24.78
CA ALA A 247 37.26 0.27 -23.83
C ALA A 247 37.40 -1.13 -24.47
N GLY A 248 36.41 -1.55 -25.26
CA GLY A 248 36.48 -2.77 -26.05
C GLY A 248 37.63 -2.78 -27.08
N GLN A 249 37.83 -1.66 -27.79
CA GLN A 249 38.96 -1.50 -28.71
C GLN A 249 40.32 -1.58 -28.00
N ALA A 250 40.43 -0.97 -26.81
CA ALA A 250 41.66 -1.04 -26.01
C ALA A 250 41.97 -2.47 -25.54
N ILE A 251 40.97 -3.28 -25.21
CA ILE A 251 41.13 -4.71 -24.89
C ILE A 251 41.64 -5.47 -26.11
N LEU A 252 41.01 -5.27 -27.27
CA LEU A 252 41.43 -5.92 -28.51
C LEU A 252 42.87 -5.53 -28.93
N ALA A 253 43.25 -4.27 -28.75
CA ALA A 253 44.60 -3.81 -28.98
C ALA A 253 45.60 -4.55 -28.09
N LYS A 254 45.30 -4.72 -26.80
CA LYS A 254 46.16 -5.47 -25.87
C LYS A 254 46.24 -6.97 -26.18
N ILE A 255 45.17 -7.58 -26.64
CA ILE A 255 45.18 -8.97 -27.10
C ILE A 255 46.09 -9.12 -28.31
N ASN A 256 46.01 -8.20 -29.27
CA ASN A 256 46.81 -8.25 -30.50
C ASN A 256 48.30 -7.95 -30.28
N GLU A 257 48.69 -7.30 -29.19
CA GLU A 257 50.08 -7.13 -28.77
C GLU A 257 50.74 -8.46 -28.30
N ASN A 258 49.94 -9.49 -28.01
CA ASN A 258 50.40 -10.78 -27.54
C ASN A 258 50.03 -11.89 -28.53
N GLU A 259 51.01 -12.45 -29.23
CA GLU A 259 50.81 -13.47 -30.28
C GLU A 259 50.04 -14.70 -29.79
N ARG A 260 50.23 -15.13 -28.54
CA ARG A 260 49.51 -16.28 -27.98
C ARG A 260 48.04 -15.94 -27.70
N ALA A 261 47.78 -14.74 -27.21
CA ALA A 261 46.40 -14.28 -26.93
C ALA A 261 45.64 -14.05 -28.25
N ALA A 262 46.30 -13.47 -29.25
CA ALA A 262 45.72 -13.27 -30.57
C ALA A 262 45.41 -14.61 -31.27
N ALA A 263 46.30 -15.60 -31.19
CA ALA A 263 46.07 -16.93 -31.72
C ALA A 263 44.88 -17.64 -31.03
N ALA A 264 44.80 -17.56 -29.71
CA ALA A 264 43.68 -18.14 -28.93
C ALA A 264 42.32 -17.51 -29.28
N LEU A 265 42.30 -16.22 -29.64
CA LEU A 265 41.07 -15.56 -30.07
C LEU A 265 40.55 -16.06 -31.43
N LEU A 266 41.48 -16.44 -32.33
CA LEU A 266 41.14 -16.99 -33.64
C LEU A 266 40.65 -18.45 -33.58
N GLU A 267 41.03 -19.20 -32.53
CA GLU A 267 40.60 -20.58 -32.32
C GLU A 267 39.20 -20.70 -31.67
N VAL A 268 38.61 -19.59 -31.19
CA VAL A 268 37.22 -19.61 -30.62
C VAL A 268 36.26 -19.85 -31.78
N PRO A 269 35.47 -20.95 -31.77
CA PRO A 269 34.50 -21.19 -32.83
C PRO A 269 33.48 -20.03 -32.87
N THR A 270 33.29 -19.45 -34.05
CA THR A 270 32.28 -18.39 -34.30
C THR A 270 30.84 -18.89 -34.22
N GLY A 271 30.59 -19.92 -33.42
CA GLY A 271 29.29 -20.58 -33.22
C GLY A 271 28.65 -20.36 -31.85
N GLY A 272 29.13 -19.45 -31.01
CA GLY A 272 28.48 -19.02 -29.81
C GLY A 272 27.34 -18.06 -30.15
N SER A 273 26.11 -18.50 -29.92
CA SER A 273 24.86 -17.79 -30.11
C SER A 273 25.02 -16.30 -29.80
N ALA A 274 25.04 -15.47 -30.85
CA ALA A 274 24.77 -14.06 -30.72
C ALA A 274 23.36 -13.95 -30.08
N ILE A 275 23.29 -13.34 -28.90
CA ILE A 275 22.02 -12.94 -28.29
C ILE A 275 21.35 -12.06 -29.34
N SER A 276 20.36 -12.63 -30.03
CA SER A 276 19.55 -11.90 -31.00
C SER A 276 18.97 -10.68 -30.27
N PRO A 277 19.10 -9.47 -30.80
CA PRO A 277 18.40 -8.32 -30.19
C PRO A 277 16.92 -8.62 -30.27
N HIS A 278 16.29 -8.73 -29.11
CA HIS A 278 14.85 -8.88 -29.02
C HIS A 278 14.21 -7.76 -29.83
N SER A 279 13.45 -8.17 -30.85
CA SER A 279 12.56 -7.34 -31.62
C SER A 279 11.73 -6.49 -30.68
N ASN A 280 11.76 -5.17 -30.90
CA ASN A 280 10.85 -4.21 -30.30
C ASN A 280 9.41 -4.72 -30.43
N HIS A 281 8.81 -5.11 -29.34
CA HIS A 281 7.36 -5.08 -29.20
C HIS A 281 6.97 -3.65 -28.83
N THR A 282 6.70 -2.86 -29.88
CA THR A 282 5.82 -1.71 -29.81
C THR A 282 4.39 -2.23 -29.75
N ALA A 283 3.73 -2.05 -28.63
CA ALA A 283 2.31 -1.77 -28.50
C ALA A 283 2.04 -1.29 -27.07
#